data_e053d32c9ef6514ce54c4f9cb38581bd
#
_entry.id   e053d32c9ef6514ce54c4f9cb38581bd
#
_cell.length_a   1.000
_cell.length_b   1.000
_cell.length_c   1.000
_cell.angle_alpha   90.00
_cell.angle_beta   90.00
_cell.angle_gamma   90.00
#
_symmetry.space_group_name_H-M   'P 1'
#
loop_
_entity.id
_entity.type
_entity.pdbx_description
1 polymer ?
#
loop_
_entity_poly.entity_id
_entity_poly.type
_entity_poly.pdbx_seq_one_letter_code
_entity_poly.pdbx_strand_id
1 'polypeptide(L)'
;GKYLLLDCGSGWLIVHLGMSGSLRITEPGAKLKPHEHIDLVFGRVALRLRDPRRFGAVLWTSGDVAAHPLIAGLGVEPLSPAFSGAWLHAATRRRRTGIKLLLMNAAIVVGVGNIYANESLFRAGISPRTPAARLSHARCDKLVQAVVETLNAAIAAGGSSLRDFVHSD
;
A
#
# COMPACT_ATOMS: atom_id res chain seq x y z
N GLY A 1 -3.68 4.58 0.65
CA GLY A 1 -2.53 5.03 -0.09
C GLY A 1 -1.30 4.19 0.18
N LYS A 2 -0.39 4.21 -0.75
CA LYS A 2 0.94 3.61 -0.63
C LYS A 2 1.93 4.69 -1.04
N TYR A 3 2.53 5.34 -0.06
CA TYR A 3 3.47 6.43 -0.27
C TYR A 3 4.86 6.03 0.23
N LEU A 4 5.88 6.41 -0.53
CA LEU A 4 7.26 6.46 -0.05
C LEU A 4 7.51 7.88 0.44
N LEU A 5 8.01 8.00 1.65
CA LEU A 5 8.35 9.26 2.28
C LEU A 5 9.86 9.29 2.44
N LEU A 6 10.54 10.14 1.68
CA LEU A 6 11.98 10.28 1.71
C LEU A 6 12.33 11.57 2.46
N ASP A 7 12.98 11.43 3.60
CA ASP A 7 13.52 12.56 4.36
C ASP A 7 14.75 13.13 3.66
N CYS A 8 14.68 14.38 3.26
CA CYS A 8 15.76 15.09 2.59
C CYS A 8 16.45 16.13 3.51
N GLY A 9 16.21 16.08 4.82
CA GLY A 9 16.77 17.00 5.80
C GLY A 9 16.07 18.35 5.85
N SER A 10 15.85 19.00 4.72
CA SER A 10 15.13 20.28 4.60
C SER A 10 13.65 20.14 4.30
N GLY A 11 13.16 18.90 4.14
CA GLY A 11 11.78 18.59 3.81
C GLY A 11 11.64 17.15 3.34
N TRP A 12 10.47 16.81 2.84
CA TRP A 12 10.10 15.45 2.46
C TRP A 12 9.71 15.36 0.99
N LEU A 13 10.23 14.34 0.33
CA LEU A 13 9.72 13.92 -0.97
C LEU A 13 8.69 12.83 -0.76
N ILE A 14 7.48 13.08 -1.27
CA ILE A 14 6.35 12.14 -1.20
C ILE A 14 6.20 11.50 -2.58
N VAL A 15 6.40 10.19 -2.67
CA VAL A 15 6.30 9.46 -3.93
C VAL A 15 5.15 8.46 -3.88
N HIS A 16 4.27 8.50 -4.88
CA HIS A 16 3.22 7.52 -5.10
C HIS A 16 3.43 6.88 -6.47
N LEU A 17 3.53 5.55 -6.52
CA LEU A 17 3.83 4.83 -7.76
C LEU A 17 2.60 4.58 -8.64
N GLY A 18 1.42 5.01 -8.21
CA GLY A 18 0.18 4.71 -8.94
C GLY A 18 -0.08 3.20 -9.01
N MET A 19 -0.38 2.72 -10.20
CA MET A 19 -0.67 1.29 -10.44
C MET A 19 0.48 0.55 -11.15
N SER A 20 1.27 1.25 -11.96
CA SER A 20 2.29 0.68 -12.85
C SER A 20 3.65 1.34 -12.68
N GLY A 21 3.76 2.32 -11.79
CA GLY A 21 4.99 3.02 -11.52
C GLY A 21 6.01 2.12 -10.82
N SER A 22 7.27 2.35 -11.13
CA SER A 22 8.41 1.70 -10.48
C SER A 22 9.56 2.67 -10.29
N LEU A 23 10.29 2.51 -9.20
CA LEU A 23 11.55 3.21 -8.96
C LEU A 23 12.70 2.24 -9.14
N ARG A 24 13.75 2.68 -9.81
CA ARG A 24 14.97 1.89 -10.04
C ARG A 24 16.20 2.74 -9.84
N ILE A 25 17.22 2.15 -9.25
CA ILE A 25 18.55 2.76 -9.18
C ILE A 25 19.20 2.65 -10.57
N THR A 26 19.77 3.74 -11.05
CA THR A 26 20.47 3.84 -12.31
C THR A 26 21.64 4.82 -12.20
N GLU A 27 22.49 4.89 -13.21
CA GLU A 27 23.52 5.92 -13.32
C GLU A 27 22.89 7.24 -13.78
N PRO A 28 23.33 8.40 -13.23
CA PRO A 28 22.91 9.70 -13.72
C PRO A 28 23.23 9.86 -15.21
N GLY A 29 22.28 10.38 -15.99
CA GLY A 29 22.46 10.59 -17.43
C GLY A 29 22.32 9.32 -18.29
N ALA A 30 22.05 8.15 -17.69
CA ALA A 30 21.77 6.95 -18.46
C ALA A 30 20.59 7.17 -19.44
N LYS A 31 20.71 6.61 -20.67
CA LYS A 31 19.70 6.79 -21.72
C LYS A 31 18.30 6.45 -21.23
N LEU A 32 17.35 7.36 -21.47
CA LEU A 32 15.95 7.20 -21.09
C LEU A 32 15.29 6.10 -21.95
N LYS A 33 14.53 5.25 -21.27
CA LYS A 33 13.62 4.27 -21.89
C LYS A 33 12.19 4.84 -21.92
N PRO A 34 11.30 4.25 -22.72
CA PRO A 34 9.90 4.66 -22.76
C PRO A 34 9.27 4.69 -21.35
N HIS A 35 8.55 5.77 -21.06
CA HIS A 35 7.84 6.00 -19.81
C HIS A 35 8.72 6.30 -18.59
N GLU A 36 9.99 6.59 -18.75
CA GLU A 36 10.85 7.12 -17.71
C GLU A 36 10.72 8.64 -17.69
N HIS A 37 10.39 9.21 -16.54
CA HIS A 37 9.92 10.59 -16.45
C HIS A 37 10.77 11.47 -15.54
N ILE A 38 11.34 10.90 -14.47
CA ILE A 38 12.02 11.66 -13.41
C ILE A 38 13.26 10.90 -12.97
N ASP A 39 14.38 11.61 -12.86
CA ASP A 39 15.58 11.16 -12.17
C ASP A 39 15.79 12.02 -10.92
N LEU A 40 15.85 11.39 -9.78
CA LEU A 40 16.30 11.98 -8.53
C LEU A 40 17.78 11.63 -8.36
N VAL A 41 18.66 12.62 -8.53
CA VAL A 41 20.10 12.39 -8.57
C VAL A 41 20.71 12.56 -7.18
N PHE A 42 21.43 11.53 -6.74
CA PHE A 42 22.15 11.46 -5.46
C PHE A 42 23.64 11.16 -5.70
N GLY A 43 24.37 12.15 -6.10
CA GLY A 43 25.78 11.99 -6.43
C GLY A 43 26.02 11.06 -7.61
N ARG A 44 26.50 9.82 -7.34
CA ARG A 44 26.85 8.84 -8.40
C ARG A 44 25.70 7.92 -8.78
N VAL A 45 24.56 8.04 -8.17
CA VAL A 45 23.36 7.24 -8.45
C VAL A 45 22.17 8.14 -8.70
N ALA A 46 21.22 7.64 -9.50
CA ALA A 46 19.93 8.27 -9.67
C ALA A 46 18.82 7.27 -9.33
N LEU A 47 17.77 7.74 -8.71
CA LEU A 47 16.53 7.00 -8.51
C LEU A 47 15.57 7.40 -9.63
N ARG A 48 15.34 6.51 -10.58
CA ARG A 48 14.57 6.77 -11.79
C ARG A 48 13.14 6.27 -11.65
N LEU A 49 12.18 7.17 -11.87
CA LEU A 49 10.76 6.84 -11.93
C LEU A 49 10.37 6.49 -13.37
N ARG A 50 9.86 5.27 -13.53
CA ARG A 50 9.16 4.82 -14.74
C ARG A 50 7.69 4.64 -14.41
N ASP A 51 6.78 5.29 -15.15
CA ASP A 51 5.33 5.17 -14.96
C ASP A 51 4.58 5.23 -16.28
N PRO A 52 4.29 4.08 -16.91
CA PRO A 52 3.61 4.00 -18.20
C PRO A 52 2.23 4.64 -18.22
N ARG A 53 1.50 4.59 -17.09
CA ARG A 53 0.12 5.08 -17.01
C ARG A 53 0.00 6.49 -16.45
N ARG A 54 1.09 7.07 -15.93
CA ARG A 54 1.14 8.41 -15.34
C ARG A 54 0.13 8.64 -14.20
N PHE A 55 -0.12 7.61 -13.39
CA PHE A 55 -0.95 7.68 -12.19
C PHE A 55 -0.14 7.88 -10.91
N GLY A 56 1.17 7.92 -11.04
CA GLY A 56 2.10 8.26 -9.97
C GLY A 56 2.13 9.75 -9.69
N ALA A 57 2.76 10.08 -8.57
CA ALA A 57 3.00 11.47 -8.19
C ALA A 57 4.34 11.56 -7.44
N VAL A 58 5.03 12.68 -7.64
CA VAL A 58 6.24 13.06 -6.90
C VAL A 58 6.01 14.49 -6.43
N LEU A 59 5.99 14.69 -5.12
CA LEU A 59 5.61 15.94 -4.48
C LEU A 59 6.66 16.29 -3.41
N TRP A 60 6.85 17.59 -3.20
CA TRP A 60 7.71 18.11 -2.15
C TRP A 60 6.89 18.83 -1.08
N THR A 61 7.29 18.67 0.18
CA THR A 61 6.80 19.48 1.28
C THR A 61 7.95 19.83 2.23
N SER A 62 8.03 21.09 2.64
CA SER A 62 8.96 21.56 3.65
C SER A 62 8.39 21.53 5.07
N GLY A 63 7.10 21.24 5.20
CA GLY A 63 6.41 21.14 6.49
C GLY A 63 6.40 19.72 7.06
N ASP A 64 5.65 19.55 8.13
CA ASP A 64 5.39 18.23 8.72
C ASP A 64 4.67 17.34 7.70
N VAL A 65 5.34 16.27 7.30
CA VAL A 65 4.80 15.31 6.33
C VAL A 65 3.53 14.63 6.85
N ALA A 66 3.39 14.44 8.16
CA ALA A 66 2.20 13.84 8.76
C ALA A 66 0.97 14.75 8.61
N ALA A 67 1.18 16.06 8.57
CA ALA A 67 0.10 17.04 8.33
C ALA A 67 -0.23 17.24 6.84
N HIS A 68 0.55 16.67 5.92
CA HIS A 68 0.28 16.81 4.49
C HIS A 68 -1.07 16.19 4.10
N PRO A 69 -1.92 16.84 3.28
CA PRO A 69 -3.29 16.37 2.96
C PRO A 69 -3.39 14.94 2.44
N LEU A 70 -2.35 14.44 1.75
CA LEU A 70 -2.31 13.06 1.25
C LEU A 70 -1.99 12.04 2.35
N ILE A 71 -1.43 12.47 3.47
CA ILE A 71 -0.94 11.60 4.55
C ILE A 71 -1.82 11.69 5.79
N ALA A 72 -2.24 12.88 6.19
CA ALA A 72 -3.00 13.13 7.43
C ALA A 72 -4.31 12.32 7.56
N GLY A 73 -4.94 11.96 6.45
CA GLY A 73 -6.17 11.16 6.43
C GLY A 73 -5.96 9.65 6.30
N LEU A 74 -4.71 9.16 6.36
CA LEU A 74 -4.43 7.74 6.26
C LEU A 74 -4.77 7.00 7.56
N GLY A 75 -5.27 5.77 7.40
CA GLY A 75 -5.59 4.87 8.50
C GLY A 75 -4.36 4.19 9.09
N VAL A 76 -4.60 3.12 9.84
CA VAL A 76 -3.52 2.40 10.54
C VAL A 76 -2.61 1.63 9.60
N GLU A 77 -1.36 1.51 9.98
CA GLU A 77 -0.39 0.64 9.33
C GLU A 77 -0.69 -0.84 9.69
N PRO A 78 -0.88 -1.71 8.69
CA PRO A 78 -1.31 -3.10 8.93
C PRO A 78 -0.28 -3.96 9.64
N LEU A 79 1.00 -3.57 9.64
CA LEU A 79 2.07 -4.26 10.35
C LEU A 79 2.39 -3.63 11.71
N SER A 80 1.64 -2.60 12.13
CA SER A 80 1.79 -2.01 13.45
C SER A 80 0.89 -2.68 14.49
N PRO A 81 1.24 -2.61 15.79
CA PRO A 81 0.38 -3.12 16.87
C PRO A 81 -1.01 -2.47 16.94
N ALA A 82 -1.18 -1.28 16.35
CA ALA A 82 -2.45 -0.59 16.29
C ALA A 82 -3.49 -1.33 15.43
N PHE A 83 -3.07 -2.12 14.43
CA PHE A 83 -3.95 -2.94 13.62
C PHE A 83 -4.27 -4.26 14.33
N SER A 84 -5.27 -4.24 15.21
CA SER A 84 -5.72 -5.38 15.99
C SER A 84 -7.15 -5.81 15.62
N GLY A 85 -7.55 -7.02 16.02
CA GLY A 85 -8.91 -7.49 15.81
C GLY A 85 -9.95 -6.63 16.54
N ALA A 86 -9.63 -6.14 17.74
CA ALA A 86 -10.47 -5.20 18.47
C ALA A 86 -10.64 -3.88 17.70
N TRP A 87 -9.53 -3.34 17.17
CA TRP A 87 -9.56 -2.13 16.36
C TRP A 87 -10.39 -2.35 15.08
N LEU A 88 -10.13 -3.45 14.34
CA LEU A 88 -10.87 -3.77 13.11
C LEU A 88 -12.36 -3.97 13.41
N HIS A 89 -12.69 -4.68 14.49
CA HIS A 89 -14.08 -4.87 14.91
C HIS A 89 -14.78 -3.52 15.19
N ALA A 90 -14.14 -2.61 15.88
CA ALA A 90 -14.66 -1.26 16.10
C ALA A 90 -14.84 -0.49 14.78
N ALA A 91 -13.85 -0.56 13.88
CA ALA A 91 -13.89 0.08 12.56
C ALA A 91 -14.99 -0.49 11.65
N THR A 92 -15.37 -1.75 11.81
CA THR A 92 -16.44 -2.38 11.01
C THR A 92 -17.85 -2.01 11.46
N ARG A 93 -18.03 -1.58 12.71
CA ARG A 93 -19.35 -1.26 13.26
C ARG A 93 -20.08 -0.21 12.42
N ARG A 94 -21.39 -0.44 12.24
CA ARG A 94 -22.28 0.43 11.47
C ARG A 94 -21.92 0.57 9.96
N ARG A 95 -20.97 -0.21 9.42
CA ARG A 95 -20.57 -0.16 8.01
C ARG A 95 -21.22 -1.30 7.23
N ARG A 96 -22.09 -0.95 6.28
CA ARG A 96 -22.79 -1.92 5.42
C ARG A 96 -21.96 -2.35 4.20
N THR A 97 -20.89 -1.64 3.90
CA THR A 97 -19.99 -1.96 2.78
C THR A 97 -19.38 -3.35 2.96
N GLY A 98 -19.07 -4.02 1.84
CA GLY A 98 -18.36 -5.30 1.87
C GLY A 98 -16.98 -5.17 2.51
N ILE A 99 -16.58 -6.18 3.27
CA ILE A 99 -15.32 -6.16 4.03
C ILE A 99 -14.10 -5.93 3.15
N LYS A 100 -14.09 -6.42 1.91
CA LYS A 100 -13.01 -6.16 0.96
C LYS A 100 -12.83 -4.67 0.68
N LEU A 101 -13.92 -3.96 0.41
CA LEU A 101 -13.86 -2.52 0.15
C LEU A 101 -13.41 -1.73 1.37
N LEU A 102 -13.76 -2.20 2.57
CA LEU A 102 -13.28 -1.61 3.82
C LEU A 102 -11.77 -1.78 3.96
N LEU A 103 -11.24 -3.00 3.74
CA LEU A 103 -9.79 -3.26 3.78
C LEU A 103 -9.00 -2.46 2.74
N MET A 104 -9.60 -2.17 1.59
CA MET A 104 -8.96 -1.38 0.52
C MET A 104 -9.08 0.13 0.74
N ASN A 105 -9.84 0.58 1.74
CA ASN A 105 -9.96 1.99 2.06
C ASN A 105 -8.76 2.45 2.87
N ALA A 106 -7.90 3.26 2.25
CA ALA A 106 -6.68 3.77 2.85
C ALA A 106 -6.90 4.65 4.09
N ALA A 107 -8.09 5.22 4.28
CA ALA A 107 -8.46 5.93 5.51
C ALA A 107 -8.78 4.99 6.69
N ILE A 108 -8.87 3.68 6.43
CA ILE A 108 -9.10 2.65 7.44
C ILE A 108 -7.79 1.90 7.70
N VAL A 109 -7.24 1.22 6.70
CA VAL A 109 -5.95 0.54 6.77
C VAL A 109 -5.12 0.86 5.52
N VAL A 110 -3.89 1.26 5.70
CA VAL A 110 -3.03 1.63 4.57
C VAL A 110 -2.41 0.40 3.92
N GLY A 111 -1.94 0.53 2.70
CA GLY A 111 -1.11 -0.48 2.04
C GLY A 111 -1.85 -1.70 1.48
N VAL A 112 -3.04 -2.04 1.97
CA VAL A 112 -3.81 -3.22 1.50
C VAL A 112 -4.49 -2.91 0.17
N GLY A 113 -3.94 -3.46 -0.91
CA GLY A 113 -4.52 -3.37 -2.25
C GLY A 113 -5.38 -4.58 -2.61
N ASN A 114 -5.86 -4.62 -3.86
CA ASN A 114 -6.77 -5.66 -4.35
C ASN A 114 -6.23 -7.08 -4.16
N ILE A 115 -4.94 -7.31 -4.47
CA ILE A 115 -4.28 -8.62 -4.36
C ILE A 115 -4.31 -9.07 -2.90
N TYR A 116 -3.71 -8.29 -2.01
CA TYR A 116 -3.59 -8.68 -0.60
C TYR A 116 -4.92 -8.71 0.15
N ALA A 117 -5.90 -7.88 -0.23
CA ALA A 117 -7.26 -7.99 0.30
C ALA A 117 -7.91 -9.33 -0.05
N ASN A 118 -7.77 -9.79 -1.30
CA ASN A 118 -8.31 -11.09 -1.73
C ASN A 118 -7.62 -12.25 -1.01
N GLU A 119 -6.28 -12.28 -1.00
CA GLU A 119 -5.49 -13.33 -0.35
C GLU A 119 -5.80 -13.43 1.14
N SER A 120 -5.83 -12.30 1.83
CA SER A 120 -6.12 -12.28 3.27
C SER A 120 -7.55 -12.75 3.57
N LEU A 121 -8.53 -12.34 2.78
CA LEU A 121 -9.91 -12.78 2.95
C LEU A 121 -10.07 -14.26 2.65
N PHE A 122 -9.38 -14.79 1.64
CA PHE A 122 -9.37 -16.22 1.31
C PHE A 122 -8.77 -17.01 2.48
N ARG A 123 -7.61 -16.64 2.99
CA ARG A 123 -6.96 -17.27 4.16
C ARG A 123 -7.86 -17.24 5.40
N ALA A 124 -8.54 -16.12 5.63
CA ALA A 124 -9.46 -15.98 6.75
C ALA A 124 -10.78 -16.77 6.57
N GLY A 125 -11.09 -17.27 5.37
CA GLY A 125 -12.37 -17.91 5.04
C GLY A 125 -13.55 -16.93 5.10
N ILE A 126 -13.33 -15.68 4.65
CA ILE A 126 -14.33 -14.60 4.69
C ILE A 126 -14.68 -14.17 3.27
N SER A 127 -15.97 -14.29 2.91
CA SER A 127 -16.41 -13.76 1.63
C SER A 127 -16.16 -12.26 1.52
N PRO A 128 -15.58 -11.77 0.41
CA PRO A 128 -15.29 -10.34 0.19
C PRO A 128 -16.56 -9.47 0.21
N ARG A 129 -17.72 -10.05 -0.04
CA ARG A 129 -19.03 -9.38 -0.04
C ARG A 129 -19.68 -9.33 1.34
N THR A 130 -19.12 -10.02 2.34
CA THR A 130 -19.66 -9.98 3.70
C THR A 130 -19.74 -8.52 4.18
N PRO A 131 -20.94 -8.03 4.59
CA PRO A 131 -21.05 -6.70 5.16
C PRO A 131 -20.14 -6.58 6.38
N ALA A 132 -19.31 -5.54 6.43
CA ALA A 132 -18.29 -5.38 7.47
C ALA A 132 -18.91 -5.45 8.89
N ALA A 133 -20.08 -4.82 9.10
CA ALA A 133 -20.77 -4.84 10.39
C ALA A 133 -21.22 -6.22 10.85
N ARG A 134 -21.20 -7.25 9.98
CA ARG A 134 -21.57 -8.63 10.34
C ARG A 134 -20.39 -9.48 10.80
N LEU A 135 -19.16 -8.93 10.78
CA LEU A 135 -18.01 -9.65 11.32
C LEU A 135 -18.05 -9.66 12.83
N SER A 136 -17.97 -10.86 13.43
CA SER A 136 -17.73 -11.02 14.85
C SER A 136 -16.30 -10.62 15.21
N HIS A 137 -16.03 -10.39 16.49
CA HIS A 137 -14.69 -10.08 16.98
C HIS A 137 -13.68 -11.16 16.57
N ALA A 138 -14.00 -12.44 16.81
CA ALA A 138 -13.14 -13.56 16.43
C ALA A 138 -12.83 -13.62 14.92
N ARG A 139 -13.77 -13.24 14.06
CA ARG A 139 -13.52 -13.15 12.62
C ARG A 139 -12.64 -11.95 12.27
N CYS A 140 -12.73 -10.87 13.01
CA CYS A 140 -11.82 -9.73 12.85
C CYS A 140 -10.40 -10.11 13.27
N ASP A 141 -10.22 -10.83 14.39
CA ASP A 141 -8.90 -11.33 14.84
C ASP A 141 -8.26 -12.19 13.75
N LYS A 142 -9.03 -13.18 13.23
CA LYS A 142 -8.55 -14.06 12.16
C LYS A 142 -8.19 -13.29 10.89
N LEU A 143 -8.97 -12.27 10.54
CA LEU A 143 -8.70 -11.45 9.35
C LEU A 143 -7.45 -10.58 9.53
N VAL A 144 -7.26 -9.97 10.70
CA VAL A 144 -6.03 -9.21 11.02
C VAL A 144 -4.81 -10.10 10.90
N GLN A 145 -4.84 -11.29 11.52
CA GLN A 145 -3.74 -12.26 11.41
C GLN A 145 -3.46 -12.60 9.94
N ALA A 146 -4.48 -12.92 9.16
CA ALA A 146 -4.34 -13.23 7.73
C ALA A 146 -3.75 -12.08 6.92
N VAL A 147 -4.12 -10.82 7.21
CA VAL A 147 -3.53 -9.63 6.56
C VAL A 147 -2.04 -9.51 6.89
N VAL A 148 -1.68 -9.63 8.16
CA VAL A 148 -0.28 -9.53 8.62
C VAL A 148 0.58 -10.63 8.01
N GLU A 149 0.10 -11.87 8.04
CA GLU A 149 0.82 -13.02 7.43
C GLU A 149 1.00 -12.85 5.92
N THR A 150 -0.05 -12.42 5.21
CA THR A 150 0.01 -12.21 3.76
C THR A 150 1.00 -11.12 3.40
N LEU A 151 1.02 -10.01 4.12
CA LEU A 151 1.95 -8.90 3.87
C LEU A 151 3.39 -9.29 4.20
N ASN A 152 3.62 -9.97 5.32
CA ASN A 152 4.96 -10.44 5.69
C ASN A 152 5.50 -11.46 4.67
N ALA A 153 4.68 -12.39 4.20
CA ALA A 153 5.07 -13.32 3.14
C ALA A 153 5.42 -12.59 1.84
N ALA A 154 4.64 -11.57 1.47
CA ALA A 154 4.93 -10.74 0.29
C ALA A 154 6.24 -9.95 0.43
N ILE A 155 6.52 -9.41 1.61
CA ILE A 155 7.79 -8.70 1.88
C ILE A 155 8.97 -9.68 1.78
N ALA A 156 8.87 -10.86 2.38
CA ALA A 156 9.90 -11.89 2.33
C ALA A 156 10.19 -12.37 0.89
N ALA A 157 9.15 -12.40 0.03
CA ALA A 157 9.26 -12.74 -1.39
C ALA A 157 9.74 -11.57 -2.29
N GLY A 158 10.01 -10.40 -1.73
CA GLY A 158 10.40 -9.20 -2.50
C GLY A 158 9.25 -8.52 -3.26
N GLY A 159 8.00 -8.79 -2.87
CA GLY A 159 6.79 -8.26 -3.48
C GLY A 159 6.00 -9.30 -4.28
N SER A 160 4.84 -8.88 -4.84
CA SER A 160 4.08 -9.69 -5.78
C SER A 160 4.42 -9.28 -7.20
N SER A 161 4.91 -10.20 -8.04
CA SER A 161 5.01 -9.99 -9.48
C SER A 161 3.72 -10.46 -10.15
N LEU A 162 3.30 -9.78 -11.23
CA LEU A 162 2.18 -10.25 -12.06
C LEU A 162 2.47 -11.63 -12.70
N ARG A 163 3.73 -12.07 -12.69
CA ARG A 163 4.15 -13.38 -13.20
C ARG A 163 3.63 -14.53 -12.34
N ASP A 164 3.40 -14.30 -11.05
CA ASP A 164 2.85 -15.32 -10.14
C ASP A 164 1.35 -15.56 -10.35
N PHE A 165 0.69 -14.70 -11.13
CA PHE A 165 -0.72 -14.85 -11.54
C PHE A 165 -0.93 -15.51 -12.90
N VAL A 166 0.13 -15.78 -13.67
CA VAL A 166 0.05 -16.34 -15.04
C VAL A 166 0.27 -17.86 -15.06
N HIS A 167 0.54 -18.49 -13.93
CA HIS A 167 0.82 -19.94 -13.85
C HIS A 167 -0.25 -20.73 -13.09
N SER A 168 -1.51 -20.47 -13.40
CA SER A 168 -2.63 -21.34 -12.98
C SER A 168 -3.52 -21.69 -14.18
N ASP A 169 -2.90 -22.03 -15.31
CA ASP A 169 -3.55 -22.76 -16.42
C ASP A 169 -2.72 -24.01 -16.74
#